data_b4484314403257ee55f6c7a7badeefc1
#
_entry.id   b4484314403257ee55f6c7a7badeefc1
#
_cell.length_a   1.000
_cell.length_b   1.000
_cell.length_c   1.000
_cell.angle_alpha   90.00
_cell.angle_beta   90.00
_cell.angle_gamma   90.00
#
_symmetry.space_group_name_H-M   'P 1'
#
loop_
_entity.id
_entity.type
_entity.pdbx_description
1 polymer ?
#
loop_
_entity_poly.entity_id
_entity_poly.type
_entity_poly.pdbx_seq_one_letter_code
_entity_poly.pdbx_strand_id
1 'polypeptide(L)'
;MNKIIGKINVLILSVLMIVSGTAAVTGVFNTNRLTAVAADDTIILRVCNWEEYIDTGDWSDDDIIDLESGSIKGENSIITDFENWYYENYGKKVKVQYSCLGTNEELYNMLTLGDDYDVICPSEYMIMKLMAEDWLEPFSDDFYDTSIANNYYAKGVSPFIKKTFDENKINGESWSRYAAGYMWGITGIVYNPDKVTEKEASTWTIIDNSKFRRQITIKDNVRDSMFAAVGAIKSDKLKSVSFINSPDYRERLAEEMNDTSEANVDRIQEYLQSVKNNAYSFETDSAKTDMITGKVVAGYQWSGDAVYTMDQADEHDFQLNFAVPEECTNLYFDGWVMLKSGINGNSEKKQAAQSFINFLSMPENAVRNMYYIGYTSVISGGNSDVVFDYLKWNYEADDDEADT
;
A
#
# COMPACT_ATOMS: atom_id res chain seq x y z
N MET A 1 -18.16 0.70 18.57
CA MET A 1 -17.95 1.31 17.24
C MET A 1 -18.08 2.84 17.34
N ASN A 2 -17.20 3.50 18.05
CA ASN A 2 -17.20 4.97 18.23
C ASN A 2 -15.84 5.43 18.74
N LYS A 3 -14.78 5.34 17.96
CA LYS A 3 -13.46 5.85 18.43
C LYS A 3 -12.44 6.22 17.36
N ILE A 4 -12.80 6.39 16.09
CA ILE A 4 -11.84 6.91 15.11
C ILE A 4 -12.27 8.32 14.68
N ILE A 5 -12.37 9.24 15.64
CA ILE A 5 -12.65 10.64 15.32
C ILE A 5 -11.77 11.55 16.15
N GLY A 6 -10.87 12.12 15.52
CA GLY A 6 -10.17 13.28 16.07
C GLY A 6 -9.01 13.71 15.20
N LYS A 7 -9.28 14.70 14.37
CA LYS A 7 -8.28 15.62 13.81
C LYS A 7 -7.53 15.26 12.55
N ILE A 8 -8.13 15.61 11.41
CA ILE A 8 -7.35 16.20 10.32
C ILE A 8 -7.82 17.66 10.17
N ASN A 9 -7.27 18.54 11.00
CA ASN A 9 -7.20 19.97 10.73
C ASN A 9 -5.74 20.32 10.47
N VAL A 10 -5.25 20.09 9.29
CA VAL A 10 -3.94 20.56 8.87
C VAL A 10 -4.10 21.83 8.07
N LEU A 11 -3.69 22.89 8.70
CA LEU A 11 -3.53 24.23 8.16
C LEU A 11 -2.39 24.20 7.13
N ILE A 12 -2.69 24.44 5.88
CA ILE A 12 -1.70 24.70 4.83
C ILE A 12 -1.13 26.10 5.07
N LEU A 13 0.11 26.17 5.51
CA LEU A 13 0.90 27.41 5.48
C LEU A 13 2.23 27.16 4.79
N SER A 14 2.24 27.37 3.48
CA SER A 14 3.48 27.48 2.69
C SER A 14 4.09 28.86 2.87
N VAL A 15 5.28 28.92 3.44
CA VAL A 15 6.12 30.14 3.43
C VAL A 15 7.39 29.88 2.63
N LEU A 16 7.40 30.43 1.43
CA LEU A 16 8.63 30.61 0.65
C LEU A 16 9.47 31.70 1.28
N MET A 17 10.70 31.43 1.67
CA MET A 17 11.71 32.45 1.89
C MET A 17 12.96 32.15 1.07
N ILE A 18 13.10 32.93 0.01
CA ILE A 18 14.37 33.08 -0.73
C ILE A 18 15.18 34.17 -0.03
N VAL A 19 16.34 33.84 0.48
CA VAL A 19 17.32 34.84 0.90
C VAL A 19 18.61 34.64 0.10
N SER A 20 18.83 35.52 -0.86
CA SER A 20 20.09 35.70 -1.53
C SER A 20 20.98 36.62 -0.70
N GLY A 21 22.13 36.14 -0.28
CA GLY A 21 23.13 36.95 0.41
C GLY A 21 24.52 36.57 -0.04
N THR A 22 25.09 37.39 -0.92
CA THR A 22 26.52 37.39 -1.26
C THR A 22 27.30 38.11 -0.18
N ALA A 23 28.24 37.44 0.44
CA ALA A 23 29.29 38.13 1.27
C ALA A 23 30.67 37.64 0.86
N ALA A 24 31.51 38.63 0.57
CA ALA A 24 32.90 38.46 0.19
C ALA A 24 33.74 38.02 1.39
N VAL A 25 34.64 37.06 1.16
CA VAL A 25 35.57 36.55 2.17
C VAL A 25 36.94 37.17 1.92
N THR A 26 37.43 37.94 2.90
CA THR A 26 38.85 38.28 3.03
C THR A 26 39.51 37.29 3.99
N GLY A 27 40.58 36.65 3.51
CA GLY A 27 41.26 35.60 4.22
C GLY A 27 42.08 36.04 5.43
N VAL A 28 42.11 35.14 6.42
CA VAL A 28 43.21 35.01 7.39
C VAL A 28 43.49 33.50 7.53
N PHE A 29 44.67 33.11 7.05
CA PHE A 29 45.18 31.75 7.27
C PHE A 29 45.61 31.60 8.75
N ASN A 30 44.85 30.78 9.49
CA ASN A 30 45.27 30.33 10.79
C ASN A 30 45.49 28.81 10.73
N THR A 31 46.74 28.40 10.77
CA THR A 31 47.14 26.98 10.81
C THR A 31 46.86 26.39 12.19
N ASN A 32 45.60 25.98 12.43
CA ASN A 32 45.29 25.10 13.54
C ASN A 32 45.01 23.68 13.00
N ARG A 33 45.67 22.71 13.63
CA ARG A 33 45.57 21.29 13.41
C ARG A 33 44.14 20.90 13.04
N LEU A 34 44.00 20.36 11.84
CA LEU A 34 42.84 19.52 11.46
C LEU A 34 42.82 18.30 12.40
N THR A 35 42.11 18.40 13.51
CA THR A 35 41.55 17.21 14.14
C THR A 35 40.61 16.64 13.07
N ALA A 36 40.95 15.47 12.55
CA ALA A 36 40.04 14.71 11.74
C ALA A 36 38.76 14.58 12.59
N VAL A 37 37.71 15.26 12.18
CA VAL A 37 36.37 14.96 12.63
C VAL A 37 36.18 13.55 12.12
N ALA A 38 36.06 12.58 13.03
CA ALA A 38 35.68 11.21 12.67
C ALA A 38 34.45 11.35 11.75
N ALA A 39 34.56 10.78 10.57
CA ALA A 39 33.37 10.68 9.69
C ALA A 39 32.24 10.11 10.57
N ASP A 40 31.10 10.78 10.59
CA ASP A 40 29.95 10.29 11.32
C ASP A 40 29.58 8.95 10.64
N ASP A 41 29.81 7.82 11.35
CA ASP A 41 29.55 6.45 10.85
C ASP A 41 28.04 6.18 10.73
N THR A 42 27.21 7.20 10.54
CA THR A 42 25.77 7.09 10.39
C THR A 42 25.41 6.53 9.00
N ILE A 43 24.71 5.42 9.00
CA ILE A 43 24.15 4.82 7.77
C ILE A 43 22.99 5.71 7.29
N ILE A 44 23.08 6.23 6.09
CA ILE A 44 21.96 6.92 5.45
C ILE A 44 21.14 5.89 4.67
N LEU A 45 19.86 5.74 5.04
CA LEU A 45 18.89 4.87 4.38
C LEU A 45 17.84 5.72 3.67
N ARG A 46 17.84 5.72 2.34
CA ARG A 46 16.88 6.46 1.51
C ARG A 46 15.68 5.58 1.21
N VAL A 47 14.53 5.98 1.72
CA VAL A 47 13.28 5.25 1.63
C VAL A 47 12.26 6.06 0.83
N CYS A 48 11.58 5.42 -0.12
CA CYS A 48 10.45 6.02 -0.83
C CYS A 48 9.20 5.14 -0.68
N ASN A 49 8.10 5.76 -0.26
CA ASN A 49 6.82 5.12 0.01
C ASN A 49 5.67 5.99 -0.52
N TRP A 50 4.45 5.53 -0.41
CA TRP A 50 3.25 6.30 -0.71
C TRP A 50 3.05 7.43 0.31
N GLU A 51 2.31 8.47 -0.09
CA GLU A 51 1.84 9.49 0.85
C GLU A 51 0.89 8.85 1.88
N GLU A 52 0.94 9.33 3.13
CA GLU A 52 0.09 8.86 4.25
C GLU A 52 0.11 7.33 4.46
N TYR A 53 1.23 6.68 4.16
CA TYR A 53 1.35 5.21 4.14
C TYR A 53 2.34 4.65 5.16
N ILE A 54 2.58 5.41 6.22
CA ILE A 54 3.37 5.01 7.40
C ILE A 54 3.00 5.91 8.58
N ASP A 55 2.89 5.35 9.77
CA ASP A 55 2.55 6.11 10.97
C ASP A 55 3.59 7.19 11.30
N THR A 56 3.11 8.42 11.42
CA THR A 56 3.92 9.62 11.69
C THR A 56 4.04 9.96 13.16
N GLY A 57 3.37 9.21 14.05
CA GLY A 57 3.37 9.45 15.49
C GLY A 57 2.46 10.59 15.93
N ASP A 58 2.80 11.20 17.08
CA ASP A 58 2.04 12.29 17.68
C ASP A 58 0.59 11.89 18.11
N TRP A 59 0.38 10.61 18.44
CA TRP A 59 -0.92 10.11 18.90
C TRP A 59 -1.29 10.78 20.22
N SER A 60 -2.54 11.23 20.30
CA SER A 60 -3.15 11.71 21.55
C SER A 60 -3.56 10.53 22.44
N ASP A 61 -3.95 10.81 23.68
CA ASP A 61 -4.48 9.77 24.58
C ASP A 61 -5.76 9.11 24.02
N ASP A 62 -6.50 9.81 23.15
CA ASP A 62 -7.72 9.28 22.52
C ASP A 62 -7.42 8.34 21.34
N ASP A 63 -6.19 8.35 20.83
CA ASP A 63 -5.75 7.49 19.72
C ASP A 63 -5.15 6.16 20.23
N ILE A 64 -4.98 5.99 21.54
CA ILE A 64 -4.44 4.77 22.13
C ILE A 64 -5.38 3.59 21.86
N ILE A 65 -4.83 2.51 21.29
CA ILE A 65 -5.56 1.29 21.03
C ILE A 65 -5.38 0.36 22.22
N ASP A 66 -6.45 0.10 22.97
CA ASP A 66 -6.46 -0.82 24.09
C ASP A 66 -7.01 -2.18 23.64
N LEU A 67 -6.13 -3.17 23.50
CA LEU A 67 -6.44 -4.55 23.15
C LEU A 67 -6.33 -5.47 24.36
N GLU A 68 -6.86 -6.70 24.26
CA GLU A 68 -6.68 -7.72 25.32
C GLU A 68 -5.20 -8.09 25.51
N SER A 69 -4.43 -8.10 24.42
CA SER A 69 -2.99 -8.37 24.39
C SER A 69 -2.12 -7.21 24.88
N GLY A 70 -2.65 -5.99 25.00
CA GLY A 70 -1.91 -4.81 25.46
C GLY A 70 -2.34 -3.52 24.78
N SER A 71 -1.80 -2.39 25.27
CA SER A 71 -2.07 -1.08 24.69
C SER A 71 -1.01 -0.70 23.66
N ILE A 72 -1.42 -0.17 22.54
CA ILE A 72 -0.58 0.31 21.45
C ILE A 72 -0.71 1.83 21.34
N LYS A 73 0.41 2.51 21.24
CA LYS A 73 0.48 3.97 21.05
C LYS A 73 1.64 4.36 20.13
N GLY A 74 1.49 5.49 19.47
CA GLY A 74 2.47 6.08 18.58
C GLY A 74 2.95 7.44 19.05
N GLU A 75 3.83 7.48 20.09
CA GLU A 75 4.38 8.75 20.60
C GLU A 75 5.29 9.42 19.58
N ASN A 76 6.18 8.64 18.96
CA ASN A 76 7.08 9.08 17.89
C ASN A 76 6.63 8.52 16.54
N SER A 77 7.12 9.09 15.46
CA SER A 77 6.98 8.43 14.15
C SER A 77 7.66 7.06 14.15
N ILE A 78 7.12 6.12 13.40
CA ILE A 78 7.75 4.79 13.22
C ILE A 78 9.20 4.91 12.71
N ILE A 79 9.49 5.92 11.89
CA ILE A 79 10.87 6.19 11.43
C ILE A 79 11.78 6.53 12.59
N THR A 80 11.37 7.41 13.50
CA THR A 80 12.15 7.77 14.68
C THR A 80 12.35 6.57 15.61
N ASP A 81 11.28 5.79 15.81
CA ASP A 81 11.35 4.56 16.62
C ASP A 81 12.28 3.51 15.99
N PHE A 82 12.27 3.38 14.66
CA PHE A 82 13.23 2.52 13.95
C PHE A 82 14.68 2.97 14.14
N GLU A 83 14.99 4.27 14.01
CA GLU A 83 16.33 4.81 14.19
C GLU A 83 16.87 4.51 15.60
N ASN A 84 16.02 4.66 16.63
CA ASN A 84 16.34 4.33 18.02
C ASN A 84 16.51 2.82 18.21
N TRP A 85 15.56 2.03 17.75
CA TRP A 85 15.59 0.56 17.83
C TRP A 85 16.83 -0.01 17.13
N TYR A 86 17.20 0.51 15.96
CA TYR A 86 18.40 0.06 15.24
C TYR A 86 19.67 0.34 16.03
N TYR A 87 19.77 1.53 16.64
CA TYR A 87 20.90 1.84 17.50
C TYR A 87 20.98 0.93 18.73
N GLU A 88 19.89 0.64 19.38
CA GLU A 88 19.82 -0.25 20.56
C GLU A 88 20.22 -1.69 20.22
N ASN A 89 19.82 -2.19 19.06
CA ASN A 89 20.09 -3.59 18.67
C ASN A 89 21.44 -3.81 18.01
N TYR A 90 21.98 -2.82 17.28
CA TYR A 90 23.20 -2.97 16.49
C TYR A 90 24.35 -2.05 16.92
N GLY A 91 24.12 -1.09 17.82
CA GLY A 91 25.12 -0.12 18.26
C GLY A 91 25.58 0.85 17.17
N LYS A 92 24.88 0.91 16.05
CA LYS A 92 25.16 1.80 14.90
C LYS A 92 23.99 2.73 14.66
N LYS A 93 24.33 3.95 14.26
CA LYS A 93 23.31 4.95 13.91
C LYS A 93 22.85 4.72 12.47
N VAL A 94 21.53 4.76 12.27
CA VAL A 94 20.90 4.88 10.97
C VAL A 94 20.12 6.19 10.93
N LYS A 95 20.10 6.85 9.78
CA LYS A 95 19.24 8.01 9.52
C LYS A 95 18.41 7.73 8.28
N VAL A 96 17.10 7.65 8.43
CA VAL A 96 16.17 7.46 7.33
C VAL A 96 15.91 8.80 6.65
N GLN A 97 16.16 8.87 5.35
CA GLN A 97 15.71 9.94 4.48
C GLN A 97 14.46 9.44 3.75
N TYR A 98 13.30 9.87 4.24
CA TYR A 98 12.00 9.43 3.75
C TYR A 98 11.43 10.40 2.73
N SER A 99 10.91 9.88 1.62
CA SER A 99 10.22 10.62 0.59
C SER A 99 8.98 9.85 0.13
N CYS A 100 8.06 10.55 -0.55
CA CYS A 100 6.82 9.98 -1.02
C CYS A 100 6.76 9.96 -2.55
N LEU A 101 5.94 9.03 -3.07
CA LEU A 101 5.57 8.90 -4.47
C LEU A 101 4.05 9.04 -4.62
N GLY A 102 3.60 9.54 -5.77
CA GLY A 102 2.18 9.64 -6.09
C GLY A 102 1.65 8.44 -6.88
N THR A 103 2.45 7.92 -7.82
CA THR A 103 2.09 6.76 -8.65
C THR A 103 3.30 5.85 -8.90
N ASN A 104 3.05 4.56 -9.20
CA ASN A 104 4.12 3.64 -9.60
C ASN A 104 4.84 4.10 -10.89
N GLU A 105 4.12 4.71 -11.79
CA GLU A 105 4.66 5.25 -13.05
C GLU A 105 5.59 6.44 -12.78
N GLU A 106 5.23 7.31 -11.83
CA GLU A 106 6.08 8.40 -11.36
C GLU A 106 7.37 7.84 -10.73
N LEU A 107 7.24 6.89 -9.80
CA LEU A 107 8.39 6.20 -9.21
C LEU A 107 9.32 5.64 -10.28
N TYR A 108 8.78 4.91 -11.27
CA TYR A 108 9.58 4.33 -12.34
C TYR A 108 10.29 5.40 -13.17
N ASN A 109 9.62 6.52 -13.46
CA ASN A 109 10.23 7.65 -14.16
C ASN A 109 11.35 8.30 -13.33
N MET A 110 11.15 8.51 -12.04
CA MET A 110 12.16 9.05 -11.12
C MET A 110 13.41 8.16 -11.11
N LEU A 111 13.23 6.85 -10.95
CA LEU A 111 14.34 5.88 -10.99
C LEU A 111 15.07 5.89 -12.35
N THR A 112 14.34 5.98 -13.45
CA THR A 112 14.90 6.04 -14.81
C THR A 112 15.69 7.34 -15.03
N LEU A 113 15.29 8.43 -14.40
CA LEU A 113 15.97 9.73 -14.46
C LEU A 113 17.18 9.81 -13.52
N GLY A 114 17.40 8.81 -12.69
CA GLY A 114 18.59 8.67 -11.85
C GLY A 114 18.38 9.05 -10.38
N ASP A 115 17.11 9.17 -9.94
CA ASP A 115 16.83 9.23 -8.51
C ASP A 115 17.23 7.91 -7.85
N ASP A 116 17.83 8.01 -6.68
CA ASP A 116 18.51 6.88 -6.06
C ASP A 116 17.95 6.63 -4.65
N TYR A 117 17.26 5.51 -4.50
CA TYR A 117 16.70 5.02 -3.24
C TYR A 117 17.34 3.70 -2.86
N ASP A 118 17.34 3.39 -1.57
CA ASP A 118 17.83 2.13 -1.03
C ASP A 118 16.69 1.12 -0.88
N VAL A 119 15.52 1.62 -0.42
CA VAL A 119 14.29 0.84 -0.20
C VAL A 119 13.10 1.60 -0.77
N ILE A 120 12.24 0.92 -1.48
CA ILE A 120 10.99 1.47 -2.03
C ILE A 120 9.83 0.51 -1.76
N CYS A 121 8.60 1.04 -1.72
CA CYS A 121 7.38 0.25 -1.49
C CYS A 121 6.39 0.40 -2.66
N PRO A 122 6.66 -0.18 -3.82
CA PRO A 122 5.73 -0.16 -4.95
C PRO A 122 4.68 -1.26 -4.87
N SER A 123 3.65 -1.16 -5.72
CA SER A 123 2.69 -2.24 -5.92
C SER A 123 3.29 -3.42 -6.70
N GLU A 124 2.66 -4.60 -6.59
CA GLU A 124 3.17 -5.88 -7.13
C GLU A 124 3.57 -5.84 -8.60
N TYR A 125 2.83 -5.13 -9.45
CA TYR A 125 3.14 -5.06 -10.88
C TYR A 125 4.42 -4.26 -11.18
N MET A 126 4.70 -3.26 -10.35
CA MET A 126 5.95 -2.52 -10.46
C MET A 126 7.11 -3.35 -9.89
N ILE A 127 6.87 -4.12 -8.81
CA ILE A 127 7.85 -5.11 -8.32
C ILE A 127 8.20 -6.08 -9.45
N MET A 128 7.21 -6.65 -10.14
CA MET A 128 7.44 -7.56 -11.29
C MET A 128 8.25 -6.89 -12.40
N LYS A 129 7.94 -5.64 -12.72
CA LYS A 129 8.67 -4.88 -13.75
C LYS A 129 10.13 -4.68 -13.36
N LEU A 130 10.39 -4.23 -12.12
CA LEU A 130 11.74 -4.00 -11.62
C LEU A 130 12.54 -5.32 -11.49
N MET A 131 11.88 -6.44 -11.13
CA MET A 131 12.49 -7.78 -11.18
C MET A 131 12.86 -8.18 -12.61
N ALA A 132 11.96 -7.96 -13.57
CA ALA A 132 12.20 -8.30 -14.98
C ALA A 132 13.39 -7.53 -15.58
N GLU A 133 13.61 -6.31 -15.12
CA GLU A 133 14.69 -5.41 -15.55
C GLU A 133 15.97 -5.56 -14.70
N ASP A 134 15.99 -6.49 -13.73
CA ASP A 134 17.14 -6.79 -12.87
C ASP A 134 17.59 -5.60 -11.98
N TRP A 135 16.66 -4.76 -11.51
CA TRP A 135 16.97 -3.59 -10.69
C TRP A 135 16.98 -3.88 -9.18
N LEU A 136 16.41 -5.02 -8.76
CA LEU A 136 16.23 -5.32 -7.35
C LEU A 136 17.40 -6.08 -6.74
N GLU A 137 17.83 -5.65 -5.56
CA GLU A 137 18.76 -6.37 -4.72
C GLU A 137 18.04 -7.48 -3.96
N PRO A 138 18.47 -8.76 -4.06
CA PRO A 138 17.82 -9.84 -3.33
C PRO A 138 18.02 -9.71 -1.82
N PHE A 139 17.08 -10.22 -1.03
CA PHE A 139 17.28 -10.39 0.41
C PHE A 139 18.44 -11.35 0.68
N SER A 140 19.06 -11.21 1.87
CA SER A 140 20.04 -12.18 2.35
C SER A 140 19.39 -13.54 2.64
N ASP A 141 20.15 -14.61 2.54
CA ASP A 141 19.63 -15.98 2.72
C ASP A 141 19.01 -16.21 4.10
N ASP A 142 19.44 -15.46 5.10
CA ASP A 142 18.96 -15.51 6.47
C ASP A 142 17.72 -14.63 6.75
N PHE A 143 17.26 -13.82 5.78
CA PHE A 143 16.09 -12.96 5.97
C PHE A 143 14.81 -13.71 6.36
N TYR A 144 14.66 -14.94 5.87
CA TYR A 144 13.54 -15.81 6.18
C TYR A 144 13.81 -16.83 7.30
N ASP A 145 14.96 -16.74 7.98
CA ASP A 145 15.28 -17.62 9.12
C ASP A 145 14.50 -17.18 10.37
N THR A 146 13.46 -17.92 10.72
CA THR A 146 12.61 -17.67 11.87
C THR A 146 13.31 -17.88 13.22
N SER A 147 14.49 -18.49 13.24
CA SER A 147 15.31 -18.65 14.47
C SER A 147 16.02 -17.34 14.87
N ILE A 148 16.17 -16.40 13.95
CA ILE A 148 16.76 -15.09 14.20
C ILE A 148 15.73 -14.20 14.92
N ALA A 149 16.13 -13.63 16.06
CA ALA A 149 15.21 -12.91 16.94
C ALA A 149 14.48 -11.76 16.22
N ASN A 150 15.17 -10.97 15.41
CA ASN A 150 14.65 -9.76 14.77
C ASN A 150 14.06 -10.00 13.37
N ASN A 151 13.89 -11.25 12.91
CA ASN A 151 13.23 -11.55 11.63
C ASN A 151 11.70 -11.58 11.81
N TYR A 152 11.12 -10.44 12.13
CA TYR A 152 9.69 -10.32 12.41
C TYR A 152 8.85 -10.60 11.18
N TYR A 153 9.28 -10.17 9.98
CA TYR A 153 8.56 -10.47 8.73
C TYR A 153 8.42 -11.98 8.52
N ALA A 154 9.53 -12.73 8.63
CA ALA A 154 9.52 -14.17 8.43
C ALA A 154 8.61 -14.91 9.42
N LYS A 155 8.47 -14.39 10.65
CA LYS A 155 7.64 -14.98 11.71
C LYS A 155 6.17 -14.59 11.59
N GLY A 156 5.89 -13.39 11.11
CA GLY A 156 4.56 -12.78 11.16
C GLY A 156 3.80 -12.85 9.85
N VAL A 157 4.47 -12.99 8.69
CA VAL A 157 3.80 -12.96 7.40
C VAL A 157 2.74 -14.06 7.28
N SER A 158 1.54 -13.69 6.80
CA SER A 158 0.45 -14.63 6.53
C SER A 158 0.92 -15.79 5.64
N PRO A 159 0.57 -17.05 5.97
CA PRO A 159 0.87 -18.20 5.11
C PRO A 159 0.36 -18.06 3.69
N PHE A 160 -0.80 -17.43 3.50
CA PHE A 160 -1.37 -17.13 2.18
C PHE A 160 -0.49 -16.18 1.38
N ILE A 161 -0.08 -15.07 1.99
CA ILE A 161 0.78 -14.06 1.36
C ILE A 161 2.15 -14.67 1.03
N LYS A 162 2.75 -15.37 2.01
CA LYS A 162 4.05 -16.04 1.82
C LYS A 162 4.01 -17.01 0.64
N LYS A 163 2.97 -17.85 0.58
CA LYS A 163 2.78 -18.79 -0.53
C LYS A 163 2.62 -18.06 -1.86
N THR A 164 1.83 -16.98 -1.90
CA THR A 164 1.64 -16.18 -3.11
C THR A 164 2.98 -15.62 -3.61
N PHE A 165 3.81 -15.08 -2.72
CA PHE A 165 5.12 -14.54 -3.09
C PHE A 165 6.12 -15.62 -3.50
N ASP A 166 6.04 -16.83 -2.94
CA ASP A 166 6.92 -17.96 -3.30
C ASP A 166 6.56 -18.57 -4.67
N GLU A 167 5.27 -18.68 -4.98
CA GLU A 167 4.77 -19.30 -6.19
C GLU A 167 4.88 -18.39 -7.43
N ASN A 168 4.74 -17.07 -7.26
CA ASN A 168 4.88 -16.12 -8.35
C ASN A 168 6.35 -15.87 -8.70
N LYS A 169 6.68 -15.96 -9.98
CA LYS A 169 8.06 -15.90 -10.48
C LYS A 169 8.20 -14.97 -11.67
N ILE A 170 9.32 -14.25 -11.69
CA ILE A 170 9.81 -13.48 -12.85
C ILE A 170 11.21 -14.00 -13.19
N ASN A 171 11.43 -14.35 -14.45
CA ASN A 171 12.70 -14.90 -14.93
C ASN A 171 13.21 -16.12 -14.12
N GLY A 172 12.28 -16.91 -13.55
CA GLY A 172 12.59 -18.09 -12.75
C GLY A 172 12.82 -17.83 -11.27
N GLU A 173 12.93 -16.59 -10.83
CA GLU A 173 13.11 -16.18 -9.44
C GLU A 173 11.75 -15.83 -8.79
N SER A 174 11.53 -16.27 -7.54
CA SER A 174 10.31 -15.97 -6.80
C SER A 174 10.27 -14.51 -6.33
N TRP A 175 9.05 -13.97 -6.17
CA TRP A 175 8.91 -12.62 -5.60
C TRP A 175 9.52 -12.53 -4.20
N SER A 176 9.35 -13.56 -3.37
CA SER A 176 9.88 -13.57 -2.00
C SER A 176 11.39 -13.40 -1.93
N ARG A 177 12.13 -13.67 -3.00
CA ARG A 177 13.57 -13.42 -3.03
C ARG A 177 13.91 -11.93 -3.01
N TYR A 178 13.02 -11.05 -3.49
CA TYR A 178 13.26 -9.62 -3.71
C TYR A 178 12.28 -8.71 -2.99
N ALA A 179 11.11 -9.21 -2.63
CA ALA A 179 10.03 -8.42 -2.05
C ALA A 179 9.51 -9.01 -0.75
N ALA A 180 9.25 -8.15 0.22
CA ALA A 180 8.49 -8.43 1.43
C ALA A 180 7.17 -7.64 1.38
N GLY A 181 6.04 -8.31 1.48
CA GLY A 181 4.74 -7.63 1.49
C GLY A 181 4.65 -6.63 2.63
N TYR A 182 3.82 -5.60 2.44
CA TYR A 182 3.55 -4.57 3.44
C TYR A 182 2.07 -4.48 3.75
N MET A 183 1.29 -3.97 2.81
CA MET A 183 -0.16 -3.92 2.88
C MET A 183 -0.77 -4.67 1.69
N TRP A 184 -2.01 -5.13 1.85
CA TRP A 184 -2.73 -5.82 0.80
C TRP A 184 -4.22 -5.56 0.86
N GLY A 185 -4.93 -5.89 -0.19
CA GLY A 185 -6.37 -5.75 -0.23
C GLY A 185 -6.96 -6.18 -1.56
N ILE A 186 -8.25 -5.96 -1.68
CA ILE A 186 -9.03 -6.22 -2.89
C ILE A 186 -9.68 -4.94 -3.39
N THR A 187 -10.19 -4.98 -4.60
CA THR A 187 -10.96 -3.87 -5.17
C THR A 187 -12.44 -4.22 -5.27
N GLY A 188 -13.29 -3.21 -5.19
CA GLY A 188 -14.73 -3.43 -5.26
C GLY A 188 -15.51 -2.13 -5.41
N ILE A 189 -16.81 -2.22 -5.15
CA ILE A 189 -17.74 -1.11 -5.29
C ILE A 189 -18.26 -0.71 -3.91
N VAL A 190 -17.94 0.50 -3.46
CA VAL A 190 -18.64 1.15 -2.33
C VAL A 190 -19.95 1.70 -2.87
N TYR A 191 -21.04 1.49 -2.17
CA TYR A 191 -22.35 1.93 -2.63
C TYR A 191 -23.28 2.34 -1.50
N ASN A 192 -24.22 3.23 -1.81
CA ASN A 192 -25.32 3.61 -0.92
C ASN A 192 -26.46 2.58 -1.06
N PRO A 193 -26.80 1.80 -0.02
CA PRO A 193 -27.82 0.74 -0.10
C PRO A 193 -29.25 1.26 -0.32
N ASP A 194 -29.53 2.53 -0.03
CA ASP A 194 -30.82 3.17 -0.30
C ASP A 194 -31.04 3.47 -1.81
N LYS A 195 -29.99 3.50 -2.60
CA LYS A 195 -29.99 3.89 -4.01
C LYS A 195 -29.59 2.76 -4.96
N VAL A 196 -28.67 1.92 -4.53
CA VAL A 196 -28.06 0.84 -5.30
C VAL A 196 -28.28 -0.46 -4.54
N THR A 197 -28.82 -1.47 -5.18
CA THR A 197 -28.96 -2.79 -4.58
C THR A 197 -27.62 -3.52 -4.58
N GLU A 198 -27.41 -4.43 -3.63
CA GLU A 198 -26.22 -5.28 -3.57
C GLU A 198 -25.97 -6.01 -4.92
N LYS A 199 -27.01 -6.54 -5.53
CA LYS A 199 -26.93 -7.20 -6.84
C LYS A 199 -26.42 -6.27 -7.95
N GLU A 200 -26.76 -4.98 -7.91
CA GLU A 200 -26.27 -3.97 -8.88
C GLU A 200 -24.83 -3.61 -8.60
N ALA A 201 -24.42 -3.56 -7.34
CA ALA A 201 -23.06 -3.29 -6.93
C ALA A 201 -22.11 -4.50 -7.14
N SER A 202 -22.62 -5.73 -7.09
CA SER A 202 -21.84 -6.97 -7.22
C SER A 202 -21.50 -7.34 -8.67
N THR A 203 -21.32 -6.34 -9.55
CA THR A 203 -20.92 -6.57 -10.95
C THR A 203 -20.21 -5.36 -11.53
N TRP A 204 -19.13 -5.58 -12.28
CA TRP A 204 -18.43 -4.48 -12.98
C TRP A 204 -19.31 -3.76 -14.02
N THR A 205 -20.39 -4.36 -14.46
CA THR A 205 -21.32 -3.70 -15.40
C THR A 205 -22.03 -2.49 -14.81
N ILE A 206 -21.96 -2.27 -13.50
CA ILE A 206 -22.49 -1.08 -12.83
C ILE A 206 -21.86 0.21 -13.39
N ILE A 207 -20.57 0.19 -13.81
CA ILE A 207 -19.84 1.36 -14.25
C ILE A 207 -20.42 2.02 -15.54
N ASP A 208 -21.14 1.26 -16.37
CA ASP A 208 -21.82 1.78 -17.56
C ASP A 208 -23.36 1.69 -17.45
N ASN A 209 -23.89 1.40 -16.25
CA ASN A 209 -25.34 1.31 -16.05
C ASN A 209 -25.98 2.71 -16.12
N SER A 210 -26.79 2.94 -17.15
CA SER A 210 -27.46 4.23 -17.41
C SER A 210 -28.43 4.66 -16.30
N LYS A 211 -28.90 3.74 -15.43
CA LYS A 211 -29.68 4.04 -14.24
C LYS A 211 -28.92 4.98 -13.30
N PHE A 212 -27.61 4.86 -13.23
CA PHE A 212 -26.74 5.61 -12.34
C PHE A 212 -25.92 6.68 -13.06
N ARG A 213 -26.43 7.17 -14.20
CA ARG A 213 -25.72 8.17 -15.00
C ARG A 213 -25.35 9.40 -14.18
N ARG A 214 -24.05 9.77 -14.22
CA ARG A 214 -23.46 10.89 -13.47
C ARG A 214 -23.54 10.72 -11.95
N GLN A 215 -23.59 9.48 -11.48
CA GLN A 215 -23.68 9.16 -10.06
C GLN A 215 -22.67 8.10 -9.61
N ILE A 216 -21.72 7.71 -10.47
CA ILE A 216 -20.69 6.71 -10.19
C ILE A 216 -19.31 7.30 -10.44
N THR A 217 -18.34 6.99 -9.56
CA THR A 217 -16.93 7.30 -9.76
C THR A 217 -16.12 6.04 -10.11
N ILE A 218 -15.05 6.22 -10.85
CA ILE A 218 -14.17 5.17 -11.33
C ILE A 218 -12.72 5.61 -11.10
N LYS A 219 -11.81 4.68 -10.83
CA LYS A 219 -10.40 5.00 -10.63
C LYS A 219 -9.78 5.64 -11.88
N ASP A 220 -9.03 6.75 -11.68
CA ASP A 220 -8.30 7.47 -12.72
C ASP A 220 -6.86 6.92 -12.84
N ASN A 221 -6.76 5.64 -13.10
CA ASN A 221 -5.51 5.02 -13.52
C ASN A 221 -5.79 3.93 -14.56
N VAL A 222 -4.81 3.70 -15.43
CA VAL A 222 -4.95 2.78 -16.56
C VAL A 222 -5.26 1.36 -16.12
N ARG A 223 -4.63 0.88 -15.07
CA ARG A 223 -4.75 -0.53 -14.64
C ARG A 223 -6.14 -0.81 -14.09
N ASP A 224 -6.58 -0.03 -13.12
CA ASP A 224 -7.88 -0.24 -12.47
C ASP A 224 -9.02 0.00 -13.46
N SER A 225 -8.94 1.07 -14.27
CA SER A 225 -9.94 1.33 -15.31
C SER A 225 -10.03 0.19 -16.33
N MET A 226 -8.89 -0.34 -16.79
CA MET A 226 -8.87 -1.50 -17.69
C MET A 226 -9.42 -2.73 -17.01
N PHE A 227 -9.04 -3.01 -15.76
CA PHE A 227 -9.53 -4.17 -15.02
C PHE A 227 -11.06 -4.16 -14.93
N ALA A 228 -11.65 -3.07 -14.48
CA ALA A 228 -13.10 -2.91 -14.38
C ALA A 228 -13.78 -3.04 -15.77
N ALA A 229 -13.19 -2.44 -16.81
CA ALA A 229 -13.72 -2.53 -18.17
C ALA A 229 -13.69 -3.97 -18.72
N VAL A 230 -12.59 -4.71 -18.51
CA VAL A 230 -12.49 -6.12 -18.95
C VAL A 230 -13.51 -6.97 -18.19
N GLY A 231 -13.63 -6.78 -16.87
CA GLY A 231 -14.64 -7.46 -16.05
C GLY A 231 -16.06 -7.22 -16.58
N ALA A 232 -16.41 -5.96 -16.87
CA ALA A 232 -17.71 -5.59 -17.42
C ALA A 232 -17.96 -6.16 -18.83
N ILE A 233 -16.99 -5.98 -19.74
CA ILE A 233 -17.11 -6.46 -21.14
C ILE A 233 -17.27 -8.00 -21.20
N LYS A 234 -16.59 -8.71 -20.31
CA LYS A 234 -16.56 -10.17 -20.28
C LYS A 234 -17.50 -10.77 -19.20
N SER A 235 -18.35 -9.96 -18.57
CA SER A 235 -19.20 -10.34 -17.43
C SER A 235 -19.97 -11.65 -17.66
N ASP A 236 -20.67 -11.77 -18.77
CA ASP A 236 -21.46 -12.98 -19.09
C ASP A 236 -20.58 -14.25 -19.15
N LYS A 237 -19.37 -14.11 -19.70
CA LYS A 237 -18.40 -15.21 -19.80
C LYS A 237 -17.86 -15.58 -18.42
N LEU A 238 -17.38 -14.60 -17.67
CA LEU A 238 -16.71 -14.79 -16.39
C LEU A 238 -17.65 -15.37 -15.33
N LYS A 239 -18.93 -15.00 -15.37
CA LYS A 239 -19.98 -15.52 -14.46
C LYS A 239 -20.63 -16.80 -14.93
N SER A 240 -20.29 -17.32 -16.12
CA SER A 240 -20.91 -18.56 -16.60
C SER A 240 -20.48 -19.77 -15.78
N VAL A 241 -21.43 -20.65 -15.48
CA VAL A 241 -21.18 -21.88 -14.72
C VAL A 241 -20.09 -22.75 -15.36
N SER A 242 -20.04 -22.80 -16.69
CA SER A 242 -19.01 -23.54 -17.44
C SER A 242 -17.63 -22.95 -17.32
N PHE A 243 -17.52 -21.64 -17.10
CA PHE A 243 -16.24 -20.96 -16.88
C PHE A 243 -15.75 -21.17 -15.44
N ILE A 244 -16.62 -20.89 -14.45
CA ILE A 244 -16.29 -20.98 -13.02
C ILE A 244 -15.90 -22.42 -12.62
N ASN A 245 -16.60 -23.43 -13.16
CA ASN A 245 -16.35 -24.84 -12.83
C ASN A 245 -15.30 -25.50 -13.74
N SER A 246 -14.57 -24.74 -14.58
CA SER A 246 -13.52 -25.35 -15.39
C SER A 246 -12.32 -25.76 -14.51
N PRO A 247 -11.67 -26.90 -14.80
CA PRO A 247 -10.51 -27.36 -14.02
C PRO A 247 -9.33 -26.38 -14.04
N ASP A 248 -9.26 -25.57 -15.09
CA ASP A 248 -8.24 -24.55 -15.39
C ASP A 248 -8.77 -23.12 -15.17
N TYR A 249 -9.73 -22.96 -14.25
CA TYR A 249 -10.41 -21.67 -14.00
C TYR A 249 -9.44 -20.52 -13.76
N ARG A 250 -8.42 -20.72 -12.91
CA ARG A 250 -7.48 -19.65 -12.52
C ARG A 250 -6.63 -19.18 -13.68
N GLU A 251 -6.10 -20.13 -14.46
CA GLU A 251 -5.29 -19.85 -15.65
C GLU A 251 -6.13 -19.10 -16.70
N ARG A 252 -7.35 -19.58 -16.94
CA ARG A 252 -8.28 -18.95 -17.89
C ARG A 252 -8.72 -17.56 -17.44
N LEU A 253 -8.97 -17.39 -16.14
CA LEU A 253 -9.28 -16.06 -15.61
C LEU A 253 -8.12 -15.09 -15.82
N ALA A 254 -6.90 -15.53 -15.51
CA ALA A 254 -5.70 -14.73 -15.74
C ALA A 254 -5.51 -14.39 -17.22
N GLU A 255 -5.71 -15.34 -18.14
CA GLU A 255 -5.65 -15.09 -19.58
C GLU A 255 -6.68 -14.06 -20.04
N GLU A 256 -7.93 -14.17 -19.56
CA GLU A 256 -9.00 -13.25 -19.92
C GLU A 256 -8.77 -11.83 -19.40
N MET A 257 -8.28 -11.70 -18.17
CA MET A 257 -8.08 -10.40 -17.52
C MET A 257 -6.79 -9.70 -18.00
N ASN A 258 -5.80 -10.45 -18.47
CA ASN A 258 -4.53 -9.94 -18.97
C ASN A 258 -4.41 -9.94 -20.52
N ASP A 259 -5.52 -10.10 -21.22
CA ASP A 259 -5.52 -10.06 -22.70
C ASP A 259 -5.25 -8.61 -23.19
N THR A 260 -4.01 -8.35 -23.58
CA THR A 260 -3.54 -7.08 -24.13
C THR A 260 -3.42 -7.10 -25.66
N SER A 261 -4.14 -8.02 -26.33
CA SER A 261 -4.23 -8.00 -27.80
C SER A 261 -4.81 -6.67 -28.30
N GLU A 262 -4.35 -6.19 -29.44
CA GLU A 262 -4.78 -4.92 -30.03
C GLU A 262 -6.31 -4.83 -30.12
N ALA A 263 -6.95 -5.91 -30.58
CA ALA A 263 -8.41 -5.95 -30.69
C ALA A 263 -9.13 -5.83 -29.34
N ASN A 264 -8.55 -6.37 -28.26
CA ASN A 264 -9.13 -6.26 -26.91
C ASN A 264 -8.89 -4.86 -26.33
N VAL A 265 -7.69 -4.31 -26.56
CA VAL A 265 -7.37 -2.92 -26.13
C VAL A 265 -8.27 -1.91 -26.82
N ASP A 266 -8.51 -2.03 -28.13
CA ASP A 266 -9.44 -1.18 -28.87
C ASP A 266 -10.86 -1.25 -28.29
N ARG A 267 -11.33 -2.48 -28.01
CA ARG A 267 -12.65 -2.71 -27.40
C ARG A 267 -12.76 -2.11 -25.99
N ILE A 268 -11.71 -2.21 -25.18
CA ILE A 268 -11.64 -1.59 -23.85
C ILE A 268 -11.69 -0.07 -23.97
N GLN A 269 -10.96 0.50 -24.92
CA GLN A 269 -10.96 1.94 -25.16
C GLN A 269 -12.34 2.45 -25.55
N GLU A 270 -13.02 1.79 -26.49
CA GLU A 270 -14.40 2.14 -26.89
C GLU A 270 -15.35 2.07 -25.69
N TYR A 271 -15.24 1.01 -24.88
CA TYR A 271 -16.07 0.83 -23.69
C TYR A 271 -15.82 1.93 -22.65
N LEU A 272 -14.56 2.23 -22.33
CA LEU A 272 -14.20 3.30 -21.38
C LEU A 272 -14.62 4.68 -21.86
N GLN A 273 -14.72 4.91 -23.18
CA GLN A 273 -15.29 6.13 -23.73
C GLN A 273 -16.81 6.23 -23.44
N SER A 274 -17.53 5.12 -23.51
CA SER A 274 -18.93 5.05 -23.09
C SER A 274 -19.06 5.30 -21.58
N VAL A 275 -18.25 4.61 -20.78
CA VAL A 275 -18.17 4.78 -19.33
C VAL A 275 -17.92 6.25 -18.97
N LYS A 276 -16.99 6.94 -19.63
CA LYS A 276 -16.72 8.37 -19.42
C LYS A 276 -17.95 9.27 -19.61
N ASN A 277 -18.83 8.92 -20.54
CA ASN A 277 -20.08 9.65 -20.76
C ASN A 277 -21.13 9.35 -19.69
N ASN A 278 -21.04 8.19 -19.04
CA ASN A 278 -21.95 7.73 -18.00
C ASN A 278 -21.48 8.11 -16.60
N ALA A 279 -20.21 7.95 -16.28
CA ALA A 279 -19.63 8.23 -14.97
C ALA A 279 -19.79 9.70 -14.54
N TYR A 280 -19.81 9.93 -13.24
CA TYR A 280 -19.66 11.25 -12.65
C TYR A 280 -18.25 11.80 -12.90
N SER A 281 -17.24 11.03 -12.49
CA SER A 281 -15.83 11.35 -12.71
C SER A 281 -14.96 10.08 -12.74
N PHE A 282 -13.77 10.22 -13.34
CA PHE A 282 -12.62 9.37 -13.09
C PHE A 282 -11.77 10.09 -12.06
N GLU A 283 -11.34 9.41 -11.02
CA GLU A 283 -10.62 10.01 -9.90
C GLU A 283 -9.90 8.97 -9.04
N THR A 284 -9.05 9.42 -8.15
CA THR A 284 -8.30 8.55 -7.24
C THR A 284 -8.78 8.73 -5.80
N ASP A 285 -8.64 9.90 -5.20
CA ASP A 285 -8.90 10.14 -3.78
C ASP A 285 -10.21 10.86 -3.48
N SER A 286 -10.68 11.72 -4.38
CA SER A 286 -11.91 12.50 -4.17
C SER A 286 -13.18 11.64 -4.11
N ALA A 287 -13.14 10.36 -4.57
CA ALA A 287 -14.22 9.40 -4.44
C ALA A 287 -14.71 9.26 -3.00
N LYS A 288 -13.79 9.21 -2.05
CA LYS A 288 -14.11 9.08 -0.62
C LYS A 288 -15.07 10.19 -0.18
N THR A 289 -14.68 11.43 -0.38
CA THR A 289 -15.51 12.61 -0.04
C THR A 289 -16.82 12.66 -0.84
N ASP A 290 -16.80 12.34 -2.12
CA ASP A 290 -18.00 12.34 -2.96
C ASP A 290 -19.02 11.27 -2.54
N MET A 291 -18.56 10.12 -2.03
CA MET A 291 -19.42 9.09 -1.43
C MET A 291 -20.00 9.54 -0.08
N ILE A 292 -19.15 10.01 0.85
CA ILE A 292 -19.55 10.45 2.20
C ILE A 292 -20.58 11.58 2.14
N THR A 293 -20.43 12.50 1.19
CA THR A 293 -21.37 13.63 1.01
C THR A 293 -22.63 13.27 0.22
N GLY A 294 -22.77 12.02 -0.24
CA GLY A 294 -23.90 11.56 -1.04
C GLY A 294 -23.98 12.18 -2.45
N LYS A 295 -22.90 12.76 -2.95
CA LYS A 295 -22.81 13.36 -4.28
C LYS A 295 -22.82 12.28 -5.39
N VAL A 296 -22.29 11.11 -5.09
CA VAL A 296 -22.38 9.91 -5.91
C VAL A 296 -23.01 8.77 -5.13
N VAL A 297 -23.53 7.75 -5.80
CA VAL A 297 -24.24 6.64 -5.18
C VAL A 297 -23.44 5.34 -5.18
N ALA A 298 -22.39 5.27 -6.00
CA ALA A 298 -21.44 4.16 -6.02
C ALA A 298 -20.07 4.64 -6.50
N GLY A 299 -19.01 3.96 -6.06
CA GLY A 299 -17.64 4.27 -6.45
C GLY A 299 -16.76 3.02 -6.47
N TYR A 300 -15.92 2.90 -7.49
CA TYR A 300 -14.88 1.90 -7.54
C TYR A 300 -13.76 2.30 -6.58
N GLN A 301 -13.50 1.47 -5.56
CA GLN A 301 -12.51 1.74 -4.52
C GLN A 301 -11.64 0.52 -4.21
N TRP A 302 -10.45 0.76 -3.67
CA TRP A 302 -9.65 -0.22 -2.97
C TRP A 302 -10.26 -0.48 -1.60
N SER A 303 -10.11 -1.70 -1.07
CA SER A 303 -10.75 -2.08 0.20
C SER A 303 -10.34 -1.21 1.39
N GLY A 304 -9.09 -0.74 1.46
CA GLY A 304 -8.66 0.18 2.50
C GLY A 304 -9.37 1.54 2.42
N ASP A 305 -9.45 2.14 1.21
CA ASP A 305 -10.24 3.36 0.98
C ASP A 305 -11.73 3.13 1.31
N ALA A 306 -12.24 1.93 1.02
CA ALA A 306 -13.64 1.58 1.31
C ALA A 306 -13.92 1.58 2.80
N VAL A 307 -13.04 0.97 3.62
CA VAL A 307 -13.15 0.98 5.09
C VAL A 307 -13.20 2.42 5.59
N TYR A 308 -12.22 3.23 5.23
CA TYR A 308 -12.21 4.65 5.61
C TYR A 308 -13.49 5.39 5.18
N THR A 309 -13.96 5.17 3.94
CA THR A 309 -15.15 5.84 3.40
C THR A 309 -16.42 5.43 4.16
N MET A 310 -16.53 4.15 4.54
CA MET A 310 -17.67 3.61 5.28
C MET A 310 -17.67 4.13 6.73
N ASP A 311 -16.52 4.13 7.40
CA ASP A 311 -16.38 4.64 8.76
C ASP A 311 -16.74 6.12 8.84
N GLN A 312 -16.23 6.92 7.91
CA GLN A 312 -16.55 8.35 7.85
C GLN A 312 -18.03 8.63 7.52
N ALA A 313 -18.66 7.77 6.73
CA ALA A 313 -20.09 7.89 6.45
C ALA A 313 -20.94 7.56 7.68
N ASP A 314 -20.59 6.53 8.44
CA ASP A 314 -21.28 6.15 9.69
C ASP A 314 -21.26 7.28 10.74
N GLU A 315 -20.16 8.05 10.80
CA GLU A 315 -20.08 9.24 11.67
C GLU A 315 -21.11 10.32 11.35
N HIS A 316 -21.57 10.33 10.12
CA HIS A 316 -22.58 11.27 9.61
C HIS A 316 -23.99 10.66 9.53
N ASP A 317 -24.24 9.54 10.21
CA ASP A 317 -25.49 8.78 10.14
C ASP A 317 -25.84 8.34 8.70
N PHE A 318 -24.83 8.06 7.88
CA PHE A 318 -24.97 7.72 6.47
C PHE A 318 -24.37 6.36 6.19
N GLN A 319 -25.19 5.35 5.93
CA GLN A 319 -24.73 3.98 5.70
C GLN A 319 -24.21 3.80 4.27
N LEU A 320 -23.02 3.24 4.15
CA LEU A 320 -22.45 2.73 2.91
C LEU A 320 -22.09 1.25 3.06
N ASN A 321 -22.10 0.53 1.97
CA ASN A 321 -21.70 -0.88 1.92
C ASN A 321 -20.63 -1.10 0.85
N PHE A 322 -19.88 -2.19 0.98
CA PHE A 322 -18.88 -2.62 0.00
C PHE A 322 -19.32 -3.93 -0.65
N ALA A 323 -19.25 -4.02 -1.97
CA ALA A 323 -19.54 -5.23 -2.72
C ALA A 323 -18.35 -5.64 -3.60
N VAL A 324 -18.07 -6.94 -3.61
CA VAL A 324 -17.07 -7.55 -4.50
C VAL A 324 -17.78 -8.02 -5.76
N PRO A 325 -17.37 -7.55 -6.97
CA PRO A 325 -17.98 -8.01 -8.21
C PRO A 325 -17.80 -9.51 -8.46
N GLU A 326 -18.89 -10.18 -8.85
CA GLU A 326 -18.96 -11.63 -9.07
C GLU A 326 -18.06 -12.12 -10.21
N GLU A 327 -17.70 -11.26 -11.15
CA GLU A 327 -16.81 -11.59 -12.26
C GLU A 327 -15.41 -11.94 -11.78
N CYS A 328 -14.85 -11.08 -10.98
CA CYS A 328 -13.53 -11.18 -10.31
C CYS A 328 -13.24 -9.90 -9.55
N THR A 329 -12.26 -9.95 -8.66
CA THR A 329 -11.64 -8.78 -8.06
C THR A 329 -10.13 -8.78 -8.28
N ASN A 330 -9.52 -7.61 -8.26
CA ASN A 330 -8.07 -7.47 -8.21
C ASN A 330 -7.61 -7.65 -6.76
N LEU A 331 -6.70 -8.59 -6.55
CA LEU A 331 -5.97 -8.76 -5.30
C LEU A 331 -4.63 -8.03 -5.47
N TYR A 332 -4.45 -6.93 -4.75
CA TYR A 332 -3.24 -6.12 -4.85
C TYR A 332 -2.36 -6.27 -3.60
N PHE A 333 -1.08 -6.09 -3.80
CA PHE A 333 -0.06 -6.06 -2.75
C PHE A 333 0.86 -4.87 -2.97
N ASP A 334 1.16 -4.16 -1.90
CA ASP A 334 2.31 -3.28 -1.85
C ASP A 334 3.42 -3.97 -1.05
N GLY A 335 4.65 -3.80 -1.48
CA GLY A 335 5.75 -4.53 -0.86
C GLY A 335 7.08 -3.79 -0.88
N TRP A 336 7.85 -4.00 0.16
CA TRP A 336 9.18 -3.44 0.32
C TRP A 336 10.19 -4.19 -0.54
N VAL A 337 10.93 -3.46 -1.35
CA VAL A 337 12.03 -3.98 -2.16
C VAL A 337 13.26 -3.10 -1.99
N MET A 338 14.44 -3.71 -2.16
CA MET A 338 15.73 -3.00 -2.14
C MET A 338 16.22 -2.78 -3.58
N LEU A 339 16.76 -1.60 -3.87
CA LEU A 339 17.35 -1.30 -5.18
C LEU A 339 18.85 -1.59 -5.20
N LYS A 340 19.32 -2.27 -6.28
CA LYS A 340 20.75 -2.53 -6.48
C LYS A 340 21.59 -1.27 -6.52
N SER A 341 21.08 -0.20 -7.15
CA SER A 341 21.77 1.09 -7.24
C SER A 341 22.01 1.69 -5.86
N GLY A 342 21.00 1.66 -5.00
CA GLY A 342 21.07 2.23 -3.66
C GLY A 342 21.93 1.41 -2.71
N ILE A 343 21.71 0.11 -2.66
CA ILE A 343 22.49 -0.81 -1.81
C ILE A 343 23.94 -0.88 -2.29
N ASN A 344 24.18 -0.94 -3.58
CA ASN A 344 25.47 -0.87 -4.24
C ASN A 344 26.57 -1.73 -3.54
N GLY A 345 26.25 -2.96 -3.17
CA GLY A 345 27.15 -3.89 -2.50
C GLY A 345 27.53 -3.54 -1.06
N ASN A 346 26.92 -2.51 -0.46
CA ASN A 346 27.15 -2.12 0.92
C ASN A 346 26.35 -3.02 1.87
N SER A 347 27.04 -3.95 2.55
CA SER A 347 26.41 -4.92 3.46
C SER A 347 25.75 -4.29 4.68
N GLU A 348 26.32 -3.19 5.22
CA GLU A 348 25.73 -2.49 6.37
C GLU A 348 24.42 -1.78 5.99
N LYS A 349 24.40 -1.16 4.81
CA LYS A 349 23.19 -0.56 4.26
C LYS A 349 22.12 -1.61 3.96
N LYS A 350 22.50 -2.76 3.36
CA LYS A 350 21.60 -3.88 3.14
C LYS A 350 21.01 -4.40 4.45
N GLN A 351 21.84 -4.53 5.49
CA GLN A 351 21.36 -4.93 6.83
C GLN A 351 20.37 -3.89 7.37
N ALA A 352 20.67 -2.60 7.28
CA ALA A 352 19.77 -1.54 7.74
C ALA A 352 18.42 -1.57 6.99
N ALA A 353 18.45 -1.78 5.66
CA ALA A 353 17.26 -1.91 4.83
C ALA A 353 16.39 -3.11 5.24
N GLN A 354 16.98 -4.29 5.41
CA GLN A 354 16.25 -5.48 5.87
C GLN A 354 15.75 -5.32 7.31
N SER A 355 16.52 -4.65 8.17
CA SER A 355 16.11 -4.34 9.54
C SER A 355 14.93 -3.37 9.58
N PHE A 356 14.86 -2.40 8.66
CA PHE A 356 13.72 -1.51 8.52
C PHE A 356 12.44 -2.28 8.17
N ILE A 357 12.51 -3.17 7.19
CA ILE A 357 11.38 -4.02 6.79
C ILE A 357 10.92 -4.90 7.95
N ASN A 358 11.86 -5.53 8.66
CA ASN A 358 11.56 -6.36 9.83
C ASN A 358 10.96 -5.54 10.97
N PHE A 359 11.45 -4.31 11.21
CA PHE A 359 10.91 -3.43 12.25
C PHE A 359 9.45 -3.03 11.97
N LEU A 360 9.12 -2.71 10.71
CA LEU A 360 7.74 -2.45 10.30
C LEU A 360 6.82 -3.67 10.46
N SER A 361 7.41 -4.87 10.43
CA SER A 361 6.71 -6.15 10.57
C SER A 361 6.60 -6.63 12.02
N MET A 362 7.08 -5.87 13.00
CA MET A 362 6.77 -6.14 14.41
C MET A 362 5.26 -6.01 14.60
N PRO A 363 4.61 -6.91 15.35
CA PRO A 363 3.16 -6.91 15.50
C PRO A 363 2.58 -5.55 15.89
N GLU A 364 3.18 -4.90 16.86
CA GLU A 364 2.76 -3.59 17.36
C GLU A 364 2.89 -2.50 16.28
N ASN A 365 3.96 -2.54 15.48
CA ASN A 365 4.19 -1.58 14.40
C ASN A 365 3.29 -1.87 13.20
N ALA A 366 3.00 -3.15 12.92
CA ALA A 366 2.02 -3.53 11.91
C ALA A 366 0.63 -3.00 12.26
N VAL A 367 0.21 -3.15 13.52
CA VAL A 367 -1.06 -2.59 14.02
C VAL A 367 -1.08 -1.06 13.97
N ARG A 368 -0.01 -0.37 14.39
CA ARG A 368 0.11 1.09 14.27
C ARG A 368 -0.11 1.56 12.84
N ASN A 369 0.54 0.88 11.87
CA ASN A 369 0.38 1.21 10.46
C ASN A 369 -1.01 0.87 9.93
N MET A 370 -1.60 -0.29 10.30
CA MET A 370 -2.98 -0.61 9.92
C MET A 370 -3.97 0.44 10.41
N TYR A 371 -3.84 0.87 11.66
CA TYR A 371 -4.70 1.88 12.27
C TYR A 371 -4.56 3.25 11.59
N TYR A 372 -3.31 3.67 11.34
CA TYR A 372 -3.02 4.96 10.71
C TYR A 372 -3.44 5.02 9.23
N ILE A 373 -3.17 3.94 8.48
CA ILE A 373 -3.36 3.88 7.03
C ILE A 373 -4.80 3.46 6.66
N GLY A 374 -5.44 2.62 7.49
CA GLY A 374 -6.73 2.00 7.20
C GLY A 374 -6.64 0.77 6.29
N TYR A 375 -5.44 0.24 6.02
CA TYR A 375 -5.21 -0.93 5.16
C TYR A 375 -4.81 -2.16 5.99
N THR A 376 -4.99 -3.35 5.42
CA THR A 376 -4.64 -4.61 6.08
C THR A 376 -3.17 -4.95 5.86
N SER A 377 -2.44 -5.20 6.95
CA SER A 377 -1.06 -5.67 6.90
C SER A 377 -0.97 -7.12 6.39
N VAL A 378 0.19 -7.47 5.84
CA VAL A 378 0.53 -8.86 5.52
C VAL A 378 0.89 -9.69 6.75
N ILE A 379 1.00 -9.07 7.93
CA ILE A 379 1.27 -9.76 9.21
C ILE A 379 -0.05 -10.29 9.73
N SER A 380 -0.14 -11.61 9.94
CA SER A 380 -1.40 -12.29 10.27
C SER A 380 -1.64 -12.42 11.77
N GLY A 381 -2.91 -12.44 12.15
CA GLY A 381 -3.36 -12.69 13.50
C GLY A 381 -3.01 -14.09 14.01
N GLY A 382 -3.00 -15.09 13.14
CA GLY A 382 -2.57 -16.46 13.51
C GLY A 382 -1.11 -16.59 13.96
N ASN A 383 -0.30 -15.55 13.73
CA ASN A 383 1.09 -15.48 14.17
C ASN A 383 1.32 -14.48 15.32
N SER A 384 0.28 -13.77 15.76
CA SER A 384 0.42 -12.72 16.78
C SER A 384 -0.90 -12.39 17.46
N ASP A 385 -0.97 -12.56 18.78
CA ASP A 385 -2.12 -12.17 19.60
C ASP A 385 -2.47 -10.68 19.42
N VAL A 386 -1.47 -9.82 19.25
CA VAL A 386 -1.67 -8.36 19.06
C VAL A 386 -2.40 -8.05 17.76
N VAL A 387 -1.99 -8.68 16.65
CA VAL A 387 -2.65 -8.50 15.36
C VAL A 387 -4.04 -9.15 15.38
N PHE A 388 -4.17 -10.34 15.97
CA PHE A 388 -5.44 -11.04 16.13
C PHE A 388 -6.48 -10.17 16.87
N ASP A 389 -6.13 -9.65 18.04
CA ASP A 389 -7.00 -8.80 18.84
C ASP A 389 -7.36 -7.51 18.10
N TYR A 390 -6.40 -6.93 17.35
CA TYR A 390 -6.68 -5.74 16.55
C TYR A 390 -7.68 -6.01 15.43
N LEU A 391 -7.55 -7.12 14.71
CA LEU A 391 -8.49 -7.47 13.63
C LEU A 391 -9.90 -7.70 14.19
N LYS A 392 -10.03 -8.36 15.35
CA LYS A 392 -11.31 -8.49 16.04
C LYS A 392 -11.87 -7.16 16.50
N TRP A 393 -11.03 -6.30 17.05
CA TRP A 393 -11.44 -5.00 17.57
C TRP A 393 -11.86 -4.02 16.47
N ASN A 394 -11.09 -3.96 15.36
CA ASN A 394 -11.28 -2.96 14.32
C ASN A 394 -12.27 -3.40 13.24
N TYR A 395 -12.25 -4.68 12.86
CA TYR A 395 -13.07 -5.20 11.76
C TYR A 395 -14.23 -6.09 12.25
N GLU A 396 -14.42 -6.26 13.56
CA GLU A 396 -15.38 -7.19 14.13
C GLU A 396 -15.23 -8.62 13.58
N ALA A 397 -13.99 -8.97 13.19
CA ALA A 397 -13.66 -10.26 12.61
C ALA A 397 -13.97 -11.41 13.60
N ASP A 398 -14.44 -12.54 13.08
CA ASP A 398 -14.53 -13.75 13.89
C ASP A 398 -13.14 -14.40 14.06
N ASP A 399 -13.07 -15.48 14.87
CA ASP A 399 -11.78 -16.10 15.18
C ASP A 399 -11.09 -16.67 13.93
N ASP A 400 -11.85 -17.24 13.00
CA ASP A 400 -11.32 -17.81 11.76
C ASP A 400 -10.80 -16.71 10.80
N GLU A 401 -11.49 -15.57 10.74
CA GLU A 401 -11.10 -14.41 9.93
C GLU A 401 -9.87 -13.70 10.51
N ALA A 402 -9.79 -13.56 11.83
CA ALA A 402 -8.66 -12.91 12.50
C ALA A 402 -7.37 -13.75 12.44
N ASP A 403 -7.45 -15.07 12.28
CA ASP A 403 -6.31 -15.98 12.13
C ASP A 403 -5.61 -15.86 10.75
N THR A 404 -6.30 -15.34 9.74
CA THR A 404 -5.80 -15.28 8.37
C THR A 404 -4.97 -14.05 8.11
#